data_e761ea36d1b6f6dece4f51cf47c320a2
#
_entry.id   e761ea36d1b6f6dece4f51cf47c320a2
#
_cell.length_a   1.000
_cell.length_b   1.000
_cell.length_c   1.000
_cell.angle_alpha   90.00
_cell.angle_beta   90.00
_cell.angle_gamma   90.00
#
_symmetry.space_group_name_H-M   'P 1'
#
loop_
_entity.id
_entity.type
_entity.pdbx_description
1 polymer ?
#
loop_
_entity_poly.entity_id
_entity_poly.type
_entity_poly.pdbx_seq_one_letter_code
_entity_poly.pdbx_strand_id
1 'polypeptide(L)'
;MKRLKEEFPMLPICISADSLYASETILKECKEKGWKYLLRFKEGSVPSIYEEYESLKKYKENEESEVRNGKKISWNHETEIDYRGYSVNFVEYREEEEAPKEKEQKGKAAEKKFYFITDLPIKKGQAVEVVEYGRRRWKIENEGFNIQKRQGYNLEHRYSHNYQATKNHYYLIQIGHMVAQIIEGWKKIWEGIEQSREQKHRRMLENFKMVDLKEYKEEIQEQCQIRFE
;
A
#
# COMPACT_ATOMS: atom_id res chain seq x y z
N MET A 1 15.81 7.59 -5.59
CA MET A 1 16.54 6.37 -5.18
C MET A 1 17.99 6.68 -4.73
N LYS A 2 18.79 7.50 -5.44
CA LYS A 2 20.19 7.83 -5.04
C LYS A 2 20.28 8.40 -3.62
N ARG A 3 19.57 9.49 -3.33
CA ARG A 3 19.58 10.15 -2.01
C ARG A 3 19.22 9.19 -0.87
N LEU A 4 18.23 8.30 -1.07
CA LEU A 4 17.86 7.32 -0.06
C LEU A 4 18.98 6.30 0.22
N LYS A 5 19.74 5.91 -0.81
CA LYS A 5 20.89 5.02 -0.65
C LYS A 5 22.06 5.70 0.04
N GLU A 6 22.26 7.00 -0.19
CA GLU A 6 23.29 7.80 0.47
C GLU A 6 22.99 7.98 1.97
N GLU A 7 21.73 8.28 2.31
CA GLU A 7 21.30 8.47 3.71
C GLU A 7 21.22 7.14 4.49
N PHE A 8 20.84 6.03 3.82
CA PHE A 8 20.64 4.71 4.44
C PHE A 8 21.35 3.60 3.65
N PRO A 9 22.70 3.57 3.64
CA PRO A 9 23.48 2.67 2.77
C PRO A 9 23.28 1.18 3.06
N MET A 10 23.03 0.83 4.32
CA MET A 10 22.88 -0.56 4.78
C MET A 10 21.43 -1.02 4.93
N LEU A 11 20.44 -0.13 4.75
CA LEU A 11 19.05 -0.48 4.94
C LEU A 11 18.58 -1.44 3.84
N PRO A 12 18.06 -2.63 4.18
CA PRO A 12 17.43 -3.53 3.21
C PRO A 12 16.11 -2.93 2.76
N ILE A 13 16.01 -2.58 1.48
CA ILE A 13 14.84 -1.92 0.91
C ILE A 13 14.22 -2.82 -0.14
N CYS A 14 12.88 -2.94 -0.10
CA CYS A 14 12.07 -3.48 -1.18
C CYS A 14 11.18 -2.37 -1.75
N ILE A 15 11.32 -2.09 -3.03
CA ILE A 15 10.53 -1.08 -3.73
C ILE A 15 9.22 -1.68 -4.17
N SER A 16 8.11 -1.19 -3.61
CA SER A 16 6.76 -1.53 -4.10
C SER A 16 6.20 -0.36 -4.90
N ALA A 17 5.86 -0.62 -6.18
CA ALA A 17 5.40 0.44 -7.08
C ALA A 17 4.33 -0.06 -8.08
N ASP A 18 3.74 0.90 -8.81
CA ASP A 18 2.73 0.62 -9.84
C ASP A 18 3.38 0.08 -11.13
N SER A 19 2.55 -0.40 -12.03
CA SER A 19 2.92 -0.95 -13.33
C SER A 19 3.69 0.03 -14.23
N LEU A 20 3.54 1.33 -14.03
CA LEU A 20 4.34 2.35 -14.72
C LEU A 20 5.84 2.25 -14.41
N TYR A 21 6.19 1.68 -13.28
CA TYR A 21 7.57 1.47 -12.85
C TYR A 21 8.13 0.10 -13.23
N ALA A 22 7.32 -0.78 -13.84
CA ALA A 22 7.77 -2.06 -14.38
C ALA A 22 8.60 -1.81 -15.66
N SER A 23 9.86 -1.43 -15.51
CA SER A 23 10.77 -1.07 -16.60
C SER A 23 12.20 -1.50 -16.27
N GLU A 24 12.99 -1.73 -17.32
CA GLU A 24 14.41 -2.08 -17.21
C GLU A 24 15.18 -1.11 -16.30
N THR A 25 14.90 0.19 -16.41
CA THR A 25 15.56 1.22 -15.60
C THR A 25 15.40 0.98 -14.11
N ILE A 26 14.19 0.61 -13.66
CA ILE A 26 13.93 0.35 -12.23
C ILE A 26 14.58 -0.96 -11.78
N LEU A 27 14.52 -2.01 -12.60
CA LEU A 27 15.17 -3.27 -12.30
C LEU A 27 16.68 -3.09 -12.14
N LYS A 28 17.31 -2.35 -13.06
CA LYS A 28 18.72 -1.99 -13.03
C LYS A 28 19.08 -1.20 -11.76
N GLU A 29 18.32 -0.14 -11.45
CA GLU A 29 18.52 0.68 -10.26
C GLU A 29 18.41 -0.13 -8.95
N CYS A 30 17.47 -1.08 -8.88
CA CYS A 30 17.34 -1.95 -7.73
C CYS A 30 18.54 -2.90 -7.61
N LYS A 31 18.94 -3.54 -8.70
CA LYS A 31 20.09 -4.45 -8.75
C LYS A 31 21.39 -3.76 -8.35
N GLU A 32 21.68 -2.57 -8.89
CA GLU A 32 22.87 -1.78 -8.57
C GLU A 32 22.95 -1.37 -7.10
N LYS A 33 21.80 -1.16 -6.45
CA LYS A 33 21.72 -0.76 -5.04
C LYS A 33 21.58 -1.93 -4.07
N GLY A 34 21.47 -3.15 -4.57
CA GLY A 34 21.21 -4.34 -3.75
C GLY A 34 19.81 -4.31 -3.12
N TRP A 35 18.86 -3.62 -3.74
CA TRP A 35 17.49 -3.50 -3.28
C TRP A 35 16.60 -4.53 -3.98
N LYS A 36 15.53 -4.92 -3.30
CA LYS A 36 14.49 -5.79 -3.84
C LYS A 36 13.36 -4.95 -4.44
N TYR A 37 12.57 -5.58 -5.32
CA TYR A 37 11.39 -4.93 -5.87
C TYR A 37 10.18 -5.87 -5.87
N LEU A 38 8.99 -5.27 -5.80
CA LEU A 38 7.69 -5.91 -5.96
C LEU A 38 6.80 -4.94 -6.73
N LEU A 39 6.71 -5.11 -8.02
CA LEU A 39 6.04 -4.16 -8.91
C LEU A 39 4.71 -4.74 -9.39
N ARG A 40 3.66 -3.93 -9.31
CA ARG A 40 2.42 -4.25 -10.01
C ARG A 40 2.71 -4.39 -11.49
N PHE A 41 2.13 -5.40 -12.11
CA PHE A 41 2.27 -5.65 -13.53
C PHE A 41 0.91 -5.53 -14.22
N LYS A 42 0.91 -5.09 -15.47
CA LYS A 42 -0.23 -5.13 -16.41
C LYS A 42 0.25 -5.71 -17.72
N GLU A 43 -0.62 -6.41 -18.43
CA GLU A 43 -0.29 -7.10 -19.69
C GLU A 43 0.45 -6.21 -20.71
N GLY A 44 0.10 -4.92 -20.78
CA GLY A 44 0.75 -3.95 -21.67
C GLY A 44 2.03 -3.29 -21.13
N SER A 45 2.45 -3.57 -19.88
CA SER A 45 3.62 -2.89 -19.28
C SER A 45 4.93 -3.33 -19.92
N VAL A 46 5.15 -4.63 -20.04
CA VAL A 46 6.32 -5.25 -20.66
C VAL A 46 5.85 -6.51 -21.39
N PRO A 47 5.47 -6.41 -22.67
CA PRO A 47 4.88 -7.52 -23.42
C PRO A 47 5.72 -8.81 -23.42
N SER A 48 7.05 -8.70 -23.53
CA SER A 48 7.95 -9.85 -23.57
C SER A 48 7.90 -10.70 -22.30
N ILE A 49 7.80 -10.10 -21.13
CA ILE A 49 7.65 -10.84 -19.86
C ILE A 49 6.30 -11.57 -19.82
N TYR A 50 5.25 -10.90 -20.28
CA TYR A 50 3.92 -11.49 -20.29
C TYR A 50 3.79 -12.65 -21.28
N GLU A 51 4.33 -12.51 -22.48
CA GLU A 51 4.34 -13.55 -23.53
C GLU A 51 5.13 -14.78 -23.05
N GLU A 52 6.29 -14.58 -22.43
CA GLU A 52 7.09 -15.67 -21.88
C GLU A 52 6.35 -16.37 -20.74
N TYR A 53 5.76 -15.61 -19.81
CA TYR A 53 4.91 -16.16 -18.76
C TYR A 53 3.76 -17.00 -19.32
N GLU A 54 3.00 -16.49 -20.28
CA GLU A 54 1.89 -17.21 -20.91
C GLU A 54 2.36 -18.47 -21.65
N SER A 55 3.55 -18.45 -22.25
CA SER A 55 4.13 -19.64 -22.88
C SER A 55 4.48 -20.72 -21.86
N LEU A 56 5.10 -20.36 -20.75
CA LEU A 56 5.48 -21.28 -19.67
C LEU A 56 4.26 -21.85 -18.94
N LYS A 57 3.26 -21.02 -18.70
CA LYS A 57 1.99 -21.40 -18.06
C LYS A 57 1.29 -22.56 -18.77
N LYS A 58 1.38 -22.64 -20.08
CA LYS A 58 0.76 -23.72 -20.88
C LYS A 58 1.33 -25.11 -20.56
N TYR A 59 2.54 -25.18 -20.04
CA TYR A 59 3.22 -26.43 -19.69
C TYR A 59 3.03 -26.83 -18.22
N LYS A 60 2.44 -25.96 -17.40
CA LYS A 60 2.17 -26.23 -15.98
C LYS A 60 0.68 -26.55 -15.78
N GLU A 61 0.37 -27.77 -15.38
CA GLU A 61 -1.00 -28.21 -15.10
C GLU A 61 -1.53 -27.79 -13.73
N ASN A 62 -0.70 -27.19 -12.85
CA ASN A 62 -1.05 -26.98 -11.44
C ASN A 62 -1.22 -25.50 -11.12
N GLU A 63 -2.43 -24.98 -11.30
CA GLU A 63 -2.89 -23.78 -10.63
C GLU A 63 -3.14 -24.11 -9.15
N GLU A 64 -2.47 -23.38 -8.25
CA GLU A 64 -2.72 -23.51 -6.82
C GLU A 64 -3.98 -22.72 -6.45
N SER A 65 -4.83 -23.28 -5.58
CA SER A 65 -6.04 -22.58 -5.14
C SER A 65 -6.39 -22.86 -3.69
N GLU A 66 -7.00 -21.89 -3.04
CA GLU A 66 -7.57 -22.02 -1.70
C GLU A 66 -8.85 -21.18 -1.56
N VAL A 67 -9.64 -21.46 -0.54
CA VAL A 67 -10.79 -20.62 -0.16
C VAL A 67 -10.41 -19.83 1.09
N ARG A 68 -10.44 -18.50 0.99
CA ARG A 68 -10.08 -17.58 2.08
C ARG A 68 -11.15 -16.49 2.22
N ASN A 69 -11.72 -16.38 3.42
CA ASN A 69 -12.76 -15.38 3.72
C ASN A 69 -13.98 -15.45 2.76
N GLY A 70 -14.40 -16.65 2.36
CA GLY A 70 -15.52 -16.85 1.45
C GLY A 70 -15.26 -16.50 -0.01
N LYS A 71 -13.99 -16.32 -0.38
CA LYS A 71 -13.53 -16.09 -1.77
C LYS A 71 -12.67 -17.23 -2.21
N LYS A 72 -12.90 -17.71 -3.43
CA LYS A 72 -11.98 -18.63 -4.07
C LYS A 72 -10.81 -17.82 -4.64
N ILE A 73 -9.62 -18.18 -4.22
CA ILE A 73 -8.37 -17.56 -4.63
C ILE A 73 -7.59 -18.60 -5.43
N SER A 74 -7.08 -18.22 -6.58
CA SER A 74 -6.17 -19.05 -7.34
C SER A 74 -4.94 -18.26 -7.76
N TRP A 75 -3.79 -18.93 -7.88
CA TRP A 75 -2.54 -18.29 -8.27
C TRP A 75 -1.63 -19.23 -9.07
N ASN A 76 -0.87 -18.59 -9.94
CA ASN A 76 0.23 -19.19 -10.67
C ASN A 76 1.48 -18.34 -10.46
N HIS A 77 2.63 -18.95 -10.44
CA HIS A 77 3.90 -18.22 -10.44
C HIS A 77 4.92 -18.90 -11.34
N GLU A 78 5.73 -18.06 -11.98
CA GLU A 78 6.91 -18.48 -12.74
C GLU A 78 8.14 -17.79 -12.14
N THR A 79 9.23 -18.53 -12.09
CA THR A 79 10.50 -18.04 -11.59
C THR A 79 11.52 -17.96 -12.72
N GLU A 80 12.47 -17.03 -12.58
CA GLU A 80 13.63 -16.91 -13.46
C GLU A 80 13.29 -16.59 -14.95
N ILE A 81 12.18 -15.88 -15.20
CA ILE A 81 11.91 -15.32 -16.53
C ILE A 81 13.03 -14.34 -16.87
N ASP A 82 13.71 -14.55 -18.02
CA ASP A 82 14.75 -13.62 -18.47
C ASP A 82 14.14 -12.37 -19.10
N TYR A 83 14.49 -11.23 -18.56
CA TYR A 83 14.17 -9.94 -19.16
C TYR A 83 15.44 -9.13 -19.34
N ARG A 84 16.02 -9.17 -20.54
CA ARG A 84 17.24 -8.41 -20.89
C ARG A 84 18.41 -8.65 -19.91
N GLY A 85 18.60 -9.89 -19.47
CA GLY A 85 19.63 -10.28 -18.50
C GLY A 85 19.27 -10.01 -17.03
N TYR A 86 18.02 -9.69 -16.76
CA TYR A 86 17.46 -9.63 -15.41
C TYR A 86 16.54 -10.83 -15.18
N SER A 87 16.81 -11.64 -14.16
CA SER A 87 15.92 -12.70 -13.75
C SER A 87 14.73 -12.09 -12.99
N VAL A 88 13.53 -12.37 -13.45
CA VAL A 88 12.27 -11.83 -12.95
C VAL A 88 11.35 -12.99 -12.56
N ASN A 89 10.78 -12.92 -11.37
CA ASN A 89 9.72 -13.82 -10.94
C ASN A 89 8.37 -13.17 -11.21
N PHE A 90 7.42 -13.93 -11.75
CA PHE A 90 6.09 -13.47 -12.13
C PHE A 90 5.03 -14.16 -11.27
N VAL A 91 4.05 -13.41 -10.79
CA VAL A 91 2.90 -13.93 -10.05
C VAL A 91 1.61 -13.46 -10.71
N GLU A 92 0.76 -14.41 -11.05
CA GLU A 92 -0.64 -14.19 -11.39
C GLU A 92 -1.50 -14.61 -10.20
N TYR A 93 -2.44 -13.77 -9.81
CA TYR A 93 -3.36 -14.00 -8.72
C TYR A 93 -4.77 -13.62 -9.13
N ARG A 94 -5.74 -14.48 -8.81
CA ARG A 94 -7.15 -14.32 -9.16
C ARG A 94 -8.01 -14.43 -7.93
N GLU A 95 -9.00 -13.55 -7.81
CA GLU A 95 -10.06 -13.62 -6.83
C GLU A 95 -11.39 -13.81 -7.54
N GLU A 96 -12.13 -14.85 -7.19
CA GLU A 96 -13.51 -15.06 -7.58
C GLU A 96 -14.40 -14.78 -6.36
N GLU A 97 -15.32 -13.83 -6.48
CA GLU A 97 -16.34 -13.61 -5.46
C GLU A 97 -17.44 -14.67 -5.65
N GLU A 98 -17.75 -15.46 -4.60
CA GLU A 98 -18.93 -16.32 -4.63
C GLU A 98 -20.16 -15.46 -4.88
N ALA A 99 -20.91 -15.75 -5.94
CA ALA A 99 -22.16 -15.07 -6.20
C ALA A 99 -23.13 -15.31 -5.04
N PRO A 100 -23.80 -14.29 -4.50
CA PRO A 100 -24.82 -14.48 -3.47
C PRO A 100 -25.90 -15.40 -4.02
N LYS A 101 -26.25 -16.45 -3.26
CA LYS A 101 -27.18 -17.53 -3.63
C LYS A 101 -28.58 -17.08 -4.06
N GLU A 102 -28.90 -15.80 -3.94
CA GLU A 102 -30.23 -15.23 -4.24
C GLU A 102 -30.37 -14.59 -5.63
N LYS A 103 -29.32 -14.53 -6.45
CA LYS A 103 -29.40 -13.98 -7.81
C LYS A 103 -28.82 -14.93 -8.85
N GLU A 104 -29.54 -16.01 -9.12
CA GLU A 104 -29.36 -16.88 -10.29
C GLU A 104 -29.74 -16.22 -11.62
N GLN A 105 -29.52 -14.92 -11.78
CA GLN A 105 -29.72 -14.25 -13.08
C GLN A 105 -28.39 -13.71 -13.60
N LYS A 106 -27.80 -14.53 -14.52
CA LYS A 106 -26.87 -14.10 -15.59
C LYS A 106 -25.85 -13.00 -15.26
N GLY A 107 -24.95 -13.24 -14.32
CA GLY A 107 -23.73 -12.48 -14.22
C GLY A 107 -22.58 -13.43 -13.90
N LYS A 108 -21.59 -13.56 -14.79
CA LYS A 108 -20.32 -14.22 -14.44
C LYS A 108 -19.79 -13.57 -13.18
N ALA A 109 -19.44 -14.38 -12.17
CA ALA A 109 -18.73 -13.89 -10.99
C ALA A 109 -17.59 -12.97 -11.43
N ALA A 110 -17.51 -11.79 -10.85
CA ALA A 110 -16.51 -10.81 -11.26
C ALA A 110 -15.13 -11.33 -10.83
N GLU A 111 -14.38 -11.86 -11.79
CA GLU A 111 -13.01 -12.30 -11.58
C GLU A 111 -12.09 -11.07 -11.53
N LYS A 112 -11.37 -10.91 -10.43
CA LYS A 112 -10.34 -9.88 -10.29
C LYS A 112 -8.96 -10.50 -10.46
N LYS A 113 -8.22 -10.04 -11.47
CA LYS A 113 -6.85 -10.50 -11.77
C LYS A 113 -5.81 -9.48 -11.32
N PHE A 114 -4.75 -9.99 -10.74
CA PHE A 114 -3.62 -9.21 -10.28
C PHE A 114 -2.32 -9.86 -10.72
N TYR A 115 -1.45 -9.07 -11.35
CA TYR A 115 -0.13 -9.53 -11.76
C TYR A 115 0.93 -8.73 -11.02
N PHE A 116 2.01 -9.41 -10.63
CA PHE A 116 3.18 -8.81 -9.99
C PHE A 116 4.46 -9.38 -10.57
N ILE A 117 5.49 -8.55 -10.65
CA ILE A 117 6.86 -8.98 -10.93
C ILE A 117 7.75 -8.63 -9.74
N THR A 118 8.71 -9.51 -9.45
CA THR A 118 9.60 -9.35 -8.31
C THR A 118 10.91 -10.10 -8.52
N ASP A 119 11.97 -9.71 -7.81
CA ASP A 119 13.20 -10.47 -7.65
C ASP A 119 13.27 -11.21 -6.31
N LEU A 120 12.19 -11.16 -5.51
CA LEU A 120 12.07 -11.96 -4.31
C LEU A 120 11.88 -13.44 -4.69
N PRO A 121 12.55 -14.38 -4.01
CA PRO A 121 12.32 -15.80 -4.24
C PRO A 121 10.89 -16.15 -3.86
N ILE A 122 10.19 -16.81 -4.75
CA ILE A 122 8.82 -17.28 -4.52
C ILE A 122 8.87 -18.78 -4.29
N LYS A 123 8.56 -19.20 -3.08
CA LYS A 123 8.39 -20.62 -2.75
C LYS A 123 6.93 -21.02 -2.90
N LYS A 124 6.69 -22.32 -3.05
CA LYS A 124 5.34 -22.89 -3.09
C LYS A 124 4.53 -22.41 -1.87
N GLY A 125 3.33 -21.91 -2.09
CA GLY A 125 2.44 -21.35 -1.06
C GLY A 125 2.75 -19.92 -0.63
N GLN A 126 3.86 -19.29 -1.04
CA GLN A 126 4.20 -17.90 -0.68
C GLN A 126 3.68 -16.85 -1.68
N ALA A 127 3.16 -17.27 -2.82
CA ALA A 127 2.67 -16.34 -3.84
C ALA A 127 1.55 -15.42 -3.30
N VAL A 128 0.67 -15.94 -2.45
CA VAL A 128 -0.41 -15.16 -1.82
C VAL A 128 0.15 -14.04 -0.94
N GLU A 129 1.17 -14.34 -0.12
CA GLU A 129 1.83 -13.34 0.73
C GLU A 129 2.47 -12.23 -0.11
N VAL A 130 3.15 -12.59 -1.19
CA VAL A 130 3.75 -11.63 -2.14
C VAL A 130 2.69 -10.69 -2.70
N VAL A 131 1.53 -11.23 -3.11
CA VAL A 131 0.41 -10.42 -3.60
C VAL A 131 -0.16 -9.51 -2.50
N GLU A 132 -0.34 -10.02 -1.28
CA GLU A 132 -0.80 -9.22 -0.15
C GLU A 132 0.14 -8.04 0.13
N TYR A 133 1.45 -8.26 0.11
CA TYR A 133 2.44 -7.19 0.24
C TYR A 133 2.35 -6.18 -0.91
N GLY A 134 2.22 -6.64 -2.16
CA GLY A 134 2.06 -5.75 -3.31
C GLY A 134 0.78 -4.91 -3.25
N ARG A 135 -0.29 -5.47 -2.72
CA ARG A 135 -1.57 -4.77 -2.52
C ARG A 135 -1.51 -3.71 -1.42
N ARG A 136 -0.60 -3.82 -0.46
CA ARG A 136 -0.42 -2.79 0.59
C ARG A 136 -0.06 -1.42 0.03
N ARG A 137 0.51 -1.33 -1.18
CA ARG A 137 0.72 -0.06 -1.88
C ARG A 137 -0.57 0.76 -1.99
N TRP A 138 -1.72 0.11 -2.18
CA TRP A 138 -3.02 0.78 -2.25
C TRP A 138 -3.41 1.51 -0.96
N LYS A 139 -2.83 1.15 0.17
CA LYS A 139 -3.05 1.87 1.42
C LYS A 139 -2.56 3.31 1.35
N ILE A 140 -1.47 3.56 0.62
CA ILE A 140 -0.94 4.93 0.42
C ILE A 140 -1.99 5.81 -0.26
N GLU A 141 -2.70 5.26 -1.26
CA GLU A 141 -3.75 6.00 -1.95
C GLU A 141 -5.03 6.11 -1.12
N ASN A 142 -5.50 5.01 -0.55
CA ASN A 142 -6.79 4.94 0.11
C ASN A 142 -6.76 5.47 1.55
N GLU A 143 -5.74 5.09 2.33
CA GLU A 143 -5.60 5.46 3.74
C GLU A 143 -4.74 6.73 3.92
N GLY A 144 -3.98 7.14 2.91
CA GLY A 144 -3.23 8.38 2.86
C GLY A 144 -3.94 9.46 2.04
N PHE A 145 -3.66 9.50 0.75
CA PHE A 145 -4.09 10.61 -0.11
C PHE A 145 -5.61 10.81 -0.20
N ASN A 146 -6.41 9.74 -0.27
CA ASN A 146 -7.87 9.88 -0.32
C ASN A 146 -8.44 10.47 0.96
N ILE A 147 -7.89 10.09 2.11
CA ILE A 147 -8.28 10.67 3.39
C ILE A 147 -7.92 12.15 3.42
N GLN A 148 -6.68 12.50 3.05
CA GLN A 148 -6.21 13.87 3.04
C GLN A 148 -6.96 14.75 2.04
N LYS A 149 -7.44 14.18 0.94
CA LYS A 149 -8.24 14.91 -0.04
C LYS A 149 -9.69 15.11 0.41
N ARG A 150 -10.34 14.07 0.92
CA ARG A 150 -11.81 14.02 1.05
C ARG A 150 -12.33 14.02 2.49
N GLN A 151 -11.47 13.87 3.49
CA GLN A 151 -11.90 13.72 4.88
C GLN A 151 -11.36 14.83 5.80
N GLY A 152 -11.60 16.08 5.41
CA GLY A 152 -11.37 17.25 6.26
C GLY A 152 -10.02 17.94 6.15
N TYR A 153 -9.02 17.35 5.44
CA TYR A 153 -7.70 17.99 5.28
C TYR A 153 -7.59 18.90 4.07
N ASN A 154 -8.56 18.85 3.14
CA ASN A 154 -8.65 19.70 1.95
C ASN A 154 -7.38 19.76 1.07
N LEU A 155 -6.64 18.66 0.98
CA LEU A 155 -5.41 18.58 0.20
C LEU A 155 -5.62 18.87 -1.32
N GLU A 156 -6.86 18.75 -1.83
CA GLU A 156 -7.18 19.05 -3.22
C GLU A 156 -7.11 20.55 -3.54
N HIS A 157 -7.24 21.41 -2.52
CA HIS A 157 -7.24 22.84 -2.70
C HIS A 157 -5.86 23.44 -2.48
N ARG A 158 -5.46 24.28 -3.42
CA ARG A 158 -4.21 25.01 -3.32
C ARG A 158 -4.30 26.04 -2.18
N TYR A 159 -3.44 25.88 -1.18
CA TYR A 159 -3.42 26.78 -0.02
C TYR A 159 -2.93 28.18 -0.35
N SER A 160 -1.90 28.32 -1.21
CA SER A 160 -1.27 29.59 -1.53
C SER A 160 -0.59 29.55 -2.89
N HIS A 161 -0.41 30.70 -3.53
CA HIS A 161 0.45 30.85 -4.70
C HIS A 161 1.96 30.81 -4.34
N ASN A 162 2.31 31.07 -3.08
CA ASN A 162 3.67 30.96 -2.60
C ASN A 162 4.06 29.49 -2.38
N TYR A 163 5.13 29.05 -3.04
CA TYR A 163 5.62 27.65 -2.97
C TYR A 163 5.96 27.23 -1.54
N GLN A 164 6.68 28.08 -0.77
CA GLN A 164 7.09 27.74 0.57
C GLN A 164 5.88 27.63 1.52
N ALA A 165 4.89 28.52 1.39
CA ALA A 165 3.66 28.46 2.16
C ALA A 165 2.88 27.16 1.86
N THR A 166 2.75 26.78 0.58
CA THR A 166 2.10 25.54 0.16
C THR A 166 2.84 24.31 0.70
N LYS A 167 4.18 24.31 0.65
CA LYS A 167 5.02 23.23 1.18
C LYS A 167 4.86 23.08 2.70
N ASN A 168 4.87 24.18 3.44
CA ASN A 168 4.68 24.17 4.89
C ASN A 168 3.27 23.68 5.26
N HIS A 169 2.26 24.13 4.55
CA HIS A 169 0.88 23.66 4.73
C HIS A 169 0.76 22.15 4.50
N TYR A 170 1.40 21.64 3.44
CA TYR A 170 1.44 20.20 3.17
C TYR A 170 2.09 19.42 4.33
N TYR A 171 3.18 19.90 4.90
CA TYR A 171 3.81 19.24 6.06
C TYR A 171 2.91 19.28 7.30
N LEU A 172 2.19 20.37 7.52
CA LEU A 172 1.22 20.44 8.62
C LEU A 172 0.08 19.44 8.44
N ILE A 173 -0.42 19.26 7.21
CA ILE A 173 -1.40 18.22 6.89
C ILE A 173 -0.84 16.83 7.22
N GLN A 174 0.40 16.53 6.85
CA GLN A 174 1.02 15.23 7.14
C GLN A 174 1.14 14.99 8.66
N ILE A 175 1.60 15.98 9.40
CA ILE A 175 1.71 15.89 10.87
C ILE A 175 0.32 15.71 11.49
N GLY A 176 -0.66 16.51 11.10
CA GLY A 176 -2.03 16.40 11.59
C GLY A 176 -2.66 15.03 11.28
N HIS A 177 -2.40 14.48 10.09
CA HIS A 177 -2.88 13.16 9.72
C HIS A 177 -2.22 12.05 10.55
N MET A 178 -0.91 12.11 10.79
CA MET A 178 -0.22 11.15 11.66
C MET A 178 -0.75 11.19 13.10
N VAL A 179 -0.94 12.38 13.66
CA VAL A 179 -1.51 12.55 15.01
C VAL A 179 -2.93 11.98 15.07
N ALA A 180 -3.76 12.26 14.07
CA ALA A 180 -5.11 11.71 13.99
C ALA A 180 -5.11 10.17 13.93
N GLN A 181 -4.22 9.57 13.15
CA GLN A 181 -4.07 8.11 13.08
C GLN A 181 -3.67 7.49 14.42
N ILE A 182 -2.75 8.12 15.15
CA ILE A 182 -2.35 7.67 16.49
C ILE A 182 -3.55 7.70 17.44
N ILE A 183 -4.30 8.80 17.46
CA ILE A 183 -5.47 8.96 18.34
C ILE A 183 -6.60 8.01 17.92
N GLU A 184 -6.86 7.83 16.62
CA GLU A 184 -7.85 6.88 16.11
C GLU A 184 -7.50 5.43 16.47
N GLY A 185 -6.21 5.09 16.48
CA GLY A 185 -5.71 3.78 16.90
C GLY A 185 -5.87 3.52 18.41
N TRP A 186 -6.08 4.56 19.19
CA TRP A 186 -6.23 4.44 20.64
C TRP A 186 -7.67 4.05 21.00
N LYS A 187 -7.94 2.76 21.00
CA LYS A 187 -9.28 2.18 21.21
C LYS A 187 -10.01 2.72 22.46
N LYS A 188 -9.29 2.95 23.56
CA LYS A 188 -9.89 3.48 24.82
C LYS A 188 -10.59 4.83 24.67
N ILE A 189 -10.09 5.71 23.81
CA ILE A 189 -10.68 7.06 23.62
C ILE A 189 -12.02 6.97 22.89
N TRP A 190 -12.19 5.95 22.03
CA TRP A 190 -13.35 5.83 21.15
C TRP A 190 -14.31 4.71 21.56
N GLU A 191 -14.05 4.06 22.69
CA GLU A 191 -14.90 2.99 23.19
C GLU A 191 -16.33 3.52 23.43
N GLY A 192 -17.32 2.89 22.79
CA GLY A 192 -18.73 3.32 22.87
C GLY A 192 -19.10 4.55 22.04
N ILE A 193 -18.18 5.10 21.21
CA ILE A 193 -18.45 6.28 20.38
C ILE A 193 -18.59 5.88 18.92
N GLU A 194 -19.84 5.74 18.47
CA GLU A 194 -20.17 5.52 17.05
C GLU A 194 -20.27 6.87 16.32
N GLN A 195 -19.14 7.40 15.85
CA GLN A 195 -19.06 8.64 15.09
C GLN A 195 -18.23 8.46 13.82
N SER A 196 -18.57 9.21 12.77
CA SER A 196 -17.74 9.27 11.56
C SER A 196 -16.37 9.89 11.88
N ARG A 197 -15.37 9.62 11.04
CA ARG A 197 -14.03 10.21 11.18
C ARG A 197 -14.08 11.74 11.21
N GLU A 198 -14.89 12.35 10.34
CA GLU A 198 -15.05 13.81 10.30
C GLU A 198 -15.63 14.37 11.61
N GLN A 199 -16.62 13.72 12.18
CA GLN A 199 -17.20 14.11 13.48
C GLN A 199 -16.17 13.98 14.62
N LYS A 200 -15.37 12.91 14.62
CA LYS A 200 -14.30 12.71 15.59
C LYS A 200 -13.25 13.83 15.48
N HIS A 201 -12.81 14.17 14.27
CA HIS A 201 -11.87 15.26 14.04
C HIS A 201 -12.42 16.61 14.49
N ARG A 202 -13.70 16.90 14.20
CA ARG A 202 -14.34 18.14 14.64
C ARG A 202 -14.37 18.22 16.15
N ARG A 203 -14.77 17.15 16.83
CA ARG A 203 -14.78 17.09 18.30
C ARG A 203 -13.40 17.26 18.91
N MET A 204 -12.38 16.66 18.33
CA MET A 204 -10.98 16.86 18.74
C MET A 204 -10.59 18.32 18.61
N LEU A 205 -10.88 18.97 17.47
CA LEU A 205 -10.57 20.37 17.24
C LEU A 205 -11.27 21.30 18.24
N GLU A 206 -12.53 21.04 18.56
CA GLU A 206 -13.28 21.78 19.58
C GLU A 206 -12.67 21.62 20.97
N ASN A 207 -12.29 20.39 21.34
CA ASN A 207 -11.60 20.15 22.59
C ASN A 207 -10.25 20.89 22.66
N PHE A 208 -9.45 20.84 21.58
CA PHE A 208 -8.19 21.59 21.50
C PHE A 208 -8.37 23.11 21.69
N LYS A 209 -9.45 23.68 21.18
CA LYS A 209 -9.74 25.11 21.36
C LYS A 209 -10.12 25.47 22.80
N MET A 210 -10.64 24.51 23.56
CA MET A 210 -11.07 24.67 24.94
C MET A 210 -9.95 24.46 25.99
N VAL A 211 -8.83 23.83 25.56
CA VAL A 211 -7.70 23.52 26.45
C VAL A 211 -6.79 24.72 26.58
N ASP A 212 -6.66 25.25 27.79
CA ASP A 212 -5.58 26.19 28.12
C ASP A 212 -4.27 25.38 28.31
N LEU A 213 -3.38 25.46 27.34
CA LEU A 213 -2.09 24.77 27.37
C LEU A 213 -1.21 25.18 28.59
N LYS A 214 -1.50 26.29 29.26
CA LYS A 214 -0.76 26.72 30.43
C LYS A 214 -1.12 25.90 31.68
N GLU A 215 -2.40 25.53 31.84
CA GLU A 215 -2.85 24.67 32.93
C GLU A 215 -2.32 23.22 32.81
N TYR A 216 -2.16 22.71 31.58
CA TYR A 216 -1.69 21.36 31.35
C TYR A 216 -0.16 21.19 31.29
N LYS A 217 0.59 22.27 31.29
CA LYS A 217 2.05 22.23 31.14
C LYS A 217 2.75 21.46 32.27
N GLU A 218 2.24 21.55 33.48
CA GLU A 218 2.78 20.85 34.64
C GLU A 218 2.39 19.35 34.62
N GLU A 219 1.14 19.02 34.31
CA GLU A 219 0.68 17.63 34.16
C GLU A 219 1.38 16.87 33.00
N ILE A 220 1.63 17.53 31.88
CA ILE A 220 2.32 16.94 30.73
C ILE A 220 3.79 16.62 31.08
N GLN A 221 4.46 17.43 31.86
CA GLN A 221 5.84 17.18 32.28
C GLN A 221 5.98 15.99 33.23
N GLU A 222 4.97 15.65 34.01
CA GLU A 222 5.00 14.52 34.92
C GLU A 222 4.59 13.18 34.27
N GLN A 223 3.76 13.21 33.23
CA GLN A 223 3.14 11.97 32.65
C GLN A 223 3.70 11.49 31.33
N CYS A 224 4.44 12.30 30.59
CA CYS A 224 4.96 11.93 29.28
C CYS A 224 6.43 11.50 29.31
N GLN A 225 6.71 10.29 29.79
CA GLN A 225 7.90 9.57 29.34
C GLN A 225 7.50 8.66 28.15
N ILE A 226 7.65 9.15 26.94
CA ILE A 226 7.58 8.31 25.76
C ILE A 226 8.89 7.51 25.70
N ARG A 227 8.86 6.25 26.11
CA ARG A 227 9.96 5.31 25.87
C ARG A 227 9.73 4.68 24.51
N PHE A 228 10.61 4.94 23.59
CA PHE A 228 10.74 4.13 22.36
C PHE A 228 11.59 2.90 22.74
N GLU A 229 10.95 1.73 22.79
CA GLU A 229 11.64 0.44 22.81
C GLU A 229 11.90 -0.03 21.37
#